data_830d62efc68df9e1fefec9fb92449371
#
_entry.id   830d62efc68df9e1fefec9fb92449371
#
_cell.length_a   1.000
_cell.length_b   1.000
_cell.length_c   1.000
_cell.angle_alpha   90.00
_cell.angle_beta   90.00
_cell.angle_gamma   90.00
#
_symmetry.space_group_name_H-M   'P 1'
#
loop_
_entity.id
_entity.type
_entity.pdbx_description
1 polymer ?
#
loop_
_entity_poly.entity_id
_entity_poly.type
_entity_poly.pdbx_seq_one_letter_code
_entity_poly.pdbx_strand_id
1 'polypeptide(L)'
;MIRLAILTAAAAVSTAAWAQSSEVGQRAENQQDRIAQGAKSGSLTAGETGNLETKESAINQEVRTDRTLNGGHLTGQEKKIVNRQQNQMSRQIYADKHNAAVQKYGNDKVDARRENQQDRIANGVASGKLNAAKTARLEKGESSINKEVHADRSANGGKLTPAERQQVNHQQSRMSRKIYRAKH
;
A
#
# COMPACT_ATOMS: atom_id res chain seq x y z
N MET A 1 -34.23 -59.25 -26.34
CA MET A 1 -32.88 -58.66 -26.04
C MET A 1 -33.08 -57.21 -25.83
N ILE A 2 -33.15 -56.81 -24.54
CA ILE A 2 -33.36 -55.43 -24.13
C ILE A 2 -31.98 -54.86 -23.81
N ARG A 3 -31.53 -53.85 -24.57
CA ARG A 3 -30.29 -53.12 -24.32
C ARG A 3 -30.57 -51.96 -23.35
N LEU A 4 -30.07 -52.11 -22.15
CA LEU A 4 -30.08 -51.05 -21.11
C LEU A 4 -29.02 -50.04 -21.43
N ALA A 5 -29.42 -48.81 -21.77
CA ALA A 5 -28.52 -47.68 -21.95
C ALA A 5 -28.29 -47.02 -20.59
N ILE A 6 -27.06 -47.14 -20.07
CA ILE A 6 -26.63 -46.44 -18.87
C ILE A 6 -26.28 -45.01 -19.27
N LEU A 7 -27.11 -44.05 -18.87
CA LEU A 7 -26.83 -42.62 -19.01
C LEU A 7 -25.93 -42.20 -17.86
N THR A 8 -24.64 -42.05 -18.10
CA THR A 8 -23.71 -41.42 -17.14
C THR A 8 -23.91 -39.91 -17.21
N ALA A 9 -24.61 -39.37 -16.24
CA ALA A 9 -24.65 -37.93 -16.00
C ALA A 9 -23.30 -37.49 -15.45
N ALA A 10 -22.46 -36.89 -16.29
CA ALA A 10 -21.28 -36.18 -15.87
C ALA A 10 -21.72 -34.91 -15.13
N ALA A 11 -21.60 -34.91 -13.80
CA ALA A 11 -21.76 -33.71 -13.02
C ALA A 11 -20.59 -32.75 -13.36
N ALA A 12 -20.86 -31.75 -14.18
CA ALA A 12 -19.97 -30.63 -14.37
C ALA A 12 -19.91 -29.84 -13.03
N VAL A 13 -18.91 -30.12 -12.21
CA VAL A 13 -18.57 -29.30 -11.08
C VAL A 13 -18.08 -28.00 -11.66
N SER A 14 -18.97 -27.00 -11.68
CA SER A 14 -18.64 -25.64 -12.09
C SER A 14 -17.62 -25.06 -11.10
N THR A 15 -16.37 -24.94 -11.54
CA THR A 15 -15.25 -24.27 -10.85
C THR A 15 -15.41 -22.74 -10.90
N ALA A 16 -16.61 -22.22 -10.75
CA ALA A 16 -16.91 -20.80 -10.72
C ALA A 16 -16.85 -20.19 -9.28
N ALA A 17 -16.15 -20.87 -8.35
CA ALA A 17 -16.04 -20.41 -6.95
C ALA A 17 -14.80 -19.54 -6.67
N TRP A 18 -14.06 -19.08 -7.67
CA TRP A 18 -12.78 -18.38 -7.48
C TRP A 18 -12.84 -16.85 -7.57
N ALA A 19 -13.98 -16.24 -7.79
CA ALA A 19 -14.07 -14.81 -8.13
C ALA A 19 -15.05 -13.97 -7.30
N GLN A 20 -15.47 -14.40 -6.12
CA GLN A 20 -16.01 -13.44 -5.15
C GLN A 20 -14.93 -13.13 -4.14
N SER A 21 -14.14 -12.08 -4.45
CA SER A 21 -13.38 -11.38 -3.40
C SER A 21 -14.39 -11.12 -2.28
N SER A 22 -14.10 -11.62 -1.07
CA SER A 22 -14.97 -11.38 0.07
C SER A 22 -15.14 -9.86 0.24
N GLU A 23 -16.29 -9.40 0.77
CA GLU A 23 -16.52 -7.98 1.06
C GLU A 23 -15.31 -7.32 1.78
N VAL A 24 -14.69 -8.07 2.71
CA VAL A 24 -13.47 -7.66 3.41
C VAL A 24 -12.30 -7.46 2.43
N GLY A 25 -12.14 -8.34 1.43
CA GLY A 25 -11.10 -8.24 0.41
C GLY A 25 -11.30 -7.04 -0.50
N GLN A 26 -12.50 -6.86 -1.04
CA GLN A 26 -12.85 -5.71 -1.90
C GLN A 26 -12.62 -4.38 -1.18
N ARG A 27 -12.96 -4.34 0.11
CA ARG A 27 -12.75 -3.13 0.91
C ARG A 27 -11.27 -2.84 1.12
N ALA A 28 -10.44 -3.87 1.34
CA ALA A 28 -8.99 -3.72 1.44
C ALA A 28 -8.38 -3.22 0.12
N GLU A 29 -8.80 -3.75 -1.03
CA GLU A 29 -8.39 -3.28 -2.36
C GLU A 29 -8.76 -1.81 -2.56
N ASN A 30 -10.01 -1.42 -2.30
CA ASN A 30 -10.46 -0.03 -2.41
C ASN A 30 -9.68 0.92 -1.48
N GLN A 31 -9.27 0.47 -0.30
CA GLN A 31 -8.46 1.25 0.62
C GLN A 31 -7.03 1.42 0.07
N GLN A 32 -6.44 0.37 -0.47
CA GLN A 32 -5.13 0.42 -1.12
C GLN A 32 -5.13 1.39 -2.33
N ASP A 33 -6.14 1.34 -3.18
CA ASP A 33 -6.28 2.27 -4.30
C ASP A 33 -6.35 3.73 -3.85
N ARG A 34 -7.10 4.01 -2.80
CA ARG A 34 -7.23 5.36 -2.23
C ARG A 34 -5.92 5.86 -1.62
N ILE A 35 -5.15 4.98 -0.97
CA ILE A 35 -3.82 5.29 -0.44
C ILE A 35 -2.86 5.56 -1.60
N ALA A 36 -2.82 4.69 -2.62
CA ALA A 36 -1.97 4.86 -3.79
C ALA A 36 -2.27 6.18 -4.53
N GLN A 37 -3.54 6.52 -4.72
CA GLN A 37 -3.96 7.80 -5.31
C GLN A 37 -3.51 8.99 -4.44
N GLY A 38 -3.66 8.89 -3.12
CA GLY A 38 -3.23 9.93 -2.18
C GLY A 38 -1.72 10.16 -2.21
N ALA A 39 -0.95 9.09 -2.22
CA ALA A 39 0.51 9.13 -2.33
C ALA A 39 0.96 9.73 -3.67
N LYS A 40 0.32 9.33 -4.77
CA LYS A 40 0.63 9.83 -6.13
C LYS A 40 0.28 11.31 -6.30
N SER A 41 -0.85 11.75 -5.77
CA SER A 41 -1.27 13.17 -5.86
C SER A 41 -0.57 14.08 -4.86
N GLY A 42 0.21 13.55 -3.91
CA GLY A 42 0.79 14.28 -2.81
C GLY A 42 -0.21 14.72 -1.73
N SER A 43 -1.48 14.30 -1.82
CA SER A 43 -2.47 14.55 -0.76
C SER A 43 -2.25 13.67 0.47
N LEU A 44 -1.39 12.66 0.36
CA LEU A 44 -0.79 11.94 1.48
C LEU A 44 0.73 12.14 1.44
N THR A 45 1.30 12.52 2.55
CA THR A 45 2.75 12.51 2.73
C THR A 45 3.28 11.06 2.81
N ALA A 46 4.57 10.85 2.55
CA ALA A 46 5.21 9.53 2.72
C ALA A 46 5.04 8.99 4.16
N GLY A 47 5.04 9.88 5.16
CA GLY A 47 4.80 9.48 6.56
C GLY A 47 3.39 8.98 6.80
N GLU A 48 2.38 9.67 6.30
CA GLU A 48 0.97 9.26 6.41
C GLU A 48 0.71 7.97 5.62
N THR A 49 1.20 7.88 4.39
CA THR A 49 1.13 6.67 3.59
C THR A 49 1.73 5.48 4.33
N GLY A 50 2.93 5.63 4.90
CA GLY A 50 3.58 4.58 5.67
C GLY A 50 2.80 4.15 6.92
N ASN A 51 2.15 5.09 7.61
CA ASN A 51 1.29 4.80 8.77
C ASN A 51 0.01 4.06 8.37
N LEU A 52 -0.66 4.49 7.30
CA LEU A 52 -1.84 3.83 6.76
C LEU A 52 -1.52 2.41 6.31
N GLU A 53 -0.44 2.22 5.58
CA GLU A 53 0.01 0.91 5.10
C GLU A 53 0.43 -0.04 6.23
N THR A 54 0.96 0.50 7.33
CA THR A 54 1.25 -0.29 8.53
C THR A 54 -0.03 -0.84 9.14
N LYS A 55 -1.07 -0.01 9.27
CA LYS A 55 -2.39 -0.42 9.78
C LYS A 55 -3.06 -1.43 8.84
N GLU A 56 -3.04 -1.17 7.53
CA GLU A 56 -3.58 -2.07 6.51
C GLU A 56 -2.89 -3.44 6.55
N SER A 57 -1.57 -3.45 6.71
CA SER A 57 -0.79 -4.69 6.86
C SER A 57 -1.22 -5.48 8.10
N ALA A 58 -1.49 -4.81 9.22
CA ALA A 58 -1.95 -5.46 10.45
C ALA A 58 -3.33 -6.10 10.27
N ILE A 59 -4.29 -5.36 9.68
CA ILE A 59 -5.63 -5.88 9.37
C ILE A 59 -5.54 -7.09 8.45
N ASN A 60 -4.75 -6.99 7.39
CA ASN A 60 -4.56 -8.08 6.43
C ASN A 60 -3.89 -9.32 7.05
N GLN A 61 -3.00 -9.12 8.03
CA GLN A 61 -2.39 -10.23 8.77
C GLN A 61 -3.42 -10.90 9.70
N GLU A 62 -4.21 -10.14 10.42
CA GLU A 62 -5.31 -10.64 11.26
C GLU A 62 -6.28 -11.47 10.43
N VAL A 63 -6.79 -10.94 9.32
CA VAL A 63 -7.69 -11.65 8.40
C VAL A 63 -7.10 -12.97 7.90
N ARG A 64 -5.79 -12.99 7.57
CA ARG A 64 -5.14 -14.25 7.15
C ARG A 64 -5.04 -15.26 8.28
N THR A 65 -4.67 -14.81 9.48
CA THR A 65 -4.54 -15.67 10.66
C THR A 65 -5.89 -16.28 11.01
N ASP A 66 -6.94 -15.47 11.11
CA ASP A 66 -8.30 -15.90 11.44
C ASP A 66 -8.82 -16.93 10.43
N ARG A 67 -8.64 -16.65 9.13
CA ARG A 67 -9.00 -17.60 8.08
C ARG A 67 -8.24 -18.92 8.18
N THR A 68 -6.95 -18.88 8.51
CA THR A 68 -6.14 -20.09 8.68
C THR A 68 -6.67 -20.94 9.84
N LEU A 69 -7.06 -20.32 10.95
CA LEU A 69 -7.61 -20.99 12.12
C LEU A 69 -9.03 -21.54 11.90
N ASN A 70 -9.81 -20.93 11.01
CA ASN A 70 -11.21 -21.23 10.78
C ASN A 70 -11.49 -21.89 9.41
N GLY A 71 -10.55 -22.64 8.85
CA GLY A 71 -10.76 -23.39 7.62
C GLY A 71 -11.02 -22.49 6.39
N GLY A 72 -10.39 -21.32 6.28
CA GLY A 72 -10.48 -20.37 5.17
C GLY A 72 -11.53 -19.28 5.32
N HIS A 73 -12.28 -19.26 6.42
CA HIS A 73 -13.38 -18.31 6.63
C HIS A 73 -13.15 -17.43 7.86
N LEU A 74 -13.85 -16.30 7.90
CA LEU A 74 -13.99 -15.50 9.12
C LEU A 74 -15.29 -15.84 9.82
N THR A 75 -15.27 -15.98 11.13
CA THR A 75 -16.48 -16.08 11.96
C THR A 75 -17.26 -14.78 11.92
N GLY A 76 -18.53 -14.80 12.32
CA GLY A 76 -19.36 -13.60 12.37
C GLY A 76 -18.81 -12.52 13.32
N GLN A 77 -18.11 -12.91 14.40
CA GLN A 77 -17.49 -11.97 15.33
C GLN A 77 -16.22 -11.33 14.74
N GLU A 78 -15.35 -12.12 14.12
CA GLU A 78 -14.16 -11.62 13.42
C GLU A 78 -14.52 -10.67 12.27
N LYS A 79 -15.55 -11.00 11.46
CA LYS A 79 -16.09 -10.08 10.45
C LYS A 79 -16.50 -8.72 11.03
N LYS A 80 -17.17 -8.70 12.19
CA LYS A 80 -17.56 -7.46 12.87
C LYS A 80 -16.34 -6.66 13.33
N ILE A 81 -15.28 -7.32 13.81
CA ILE A 81 -14.03 -6.68 14.23
C ILE A 81 -13.33 -6.08 13.02
N VAL A 82 -13.07 -6.89 11.99
CA VAL A 82 -12.41 -6.43 10.76
C VAL A 82 -13.18 -5.29 10.08
N ASN A 83 -14.50 -5.38 10.00
CA ASN A 83 -15.33 -4.30 9.45
C ASN A 83 -15.20 -2.98 10.23
N ARG A 84 -15.08 -3.03 11.56
CA ARG A 84 -14.84 -1.82 12.38
C ARG A 84 -13.45 -1.24 12.10
N GLN A 85 -12.41 -2.08 12.01
CA GLN A 85 -11.05 -1.66 11.70
C GLN A 85 -10.97 -1.03 10.31
N GLN A 86 -11.56 -1.65 9.29
CA GLN A 86 -11.63 -1.11 7.94
C GLN A 86 -12.43 0.20 7.86
N ASN A 87 -13.49 0.35 8.65
CA ASN A 87 -14.22 1.61 8.75
C ASN A 87 -13.37 2.72 9.38
N GLN A 88 -12.59 2.40 10.44
CA GLN A 88 -11.64 3.34 11.03
C GLN A 88 -10.56 3.73 10.02
N MET A 89 -10.02 2.73 9.30
CA MET A 89 -9.04 2.93 8.24
C MET A 89 -9.57 3.86 7.14
N SER A 90 -10.79 3.64 6.67
CA SER A 90 -11.43 4.49 5.65
C SER A 90 -11.58 5.95 6.11
N ARG A 91 -11.94 6.17 7.38
CA ARG A 91 -12.01 7.52 7.97
C ARG A 91 -10.62 8.16 8.07
N GLN A 92 -9.62 7.39 8.46
CA GLN A 92 -8.25 7.89 8.56
C GLN A 92 -7.70 8.27 7.18
N ILE A 93 -7.90 7.44 6.15
CA ILE A 93 -7.51 7.76 4.76
C ILE A 93 -8.17 9.07 4.31
N TYR A 94 -9.45 9.25 4.63
CA TYR A 94 -10.14 10.49 4.30
C TYR A 94 -9.53 11.70 5.03
N ALA A 95 -9.35 11.59 6.34
CA ALA A 95 -8.81 12.67 7.16
C ALA A 95 -7.39 13.06 6.71
N ASP A 96 -6.51 12.08 6.48
CA ASP A 96 -5.14 12.32 6.08
C ASP A 96 -5.05 12.92 4.66
N LYS A 97 -5.95 12.56 3.74
CA LYS A 97 -6.01 13.15 2.40
C LYS A 97 -6.56 14.59 2.38
N HIS A 98 -7.23 15.03 3.43
CA HIS A 98 -7.88 16.35 3.49
C HIS A 98 -7.33 17.25 4.60
N ASN A 99 -6.21 16.88 5.22
CA ASN A 99 -5.52 17.73 6.18
C ASN A 99 -4.59 18.74 5.46
N ALA A 100 -3.90 19.58 6.23
CA ALA A 100 -2.97 20.58 5.69
C ALA A 100 -1.60 19.99 5.30
N ALA A 101 -1.32 18.73 5.63
CA ALA A 101 -0.05 18.08 5.34
C ALA A 101 -0.02 17.57 3.90
N VAL A 102 0.55 18.35 3.00
CA VAL A 102 0.67 18.00 1.58
C VAL A 102 2.13 17.72 1.24
N GLN A 103 2.38 16.63 0.54
CA GLN A 103 3.72 16.35 0.01
C GLN A 103 3.99 17.26 -1.18
N LYS A 104 4.84 18.27 -0.97
CA LYS A 104 5.29 19.16 -2.03
C LYS A 104 6.74 18.85 -2.39
N TYR A 105 7.01 18.85 -3.67
CA TYR A 105 8.36 18.75 -4.23
C TYR A 105 8.73 20.10 -4.86
N GLY A 106 10.01 20.46 -4.77
CA GLY A 106 10.54 21.61 -5.49
C GLY A 106 10.95 21.22 -6.92
N ASN A 107 11.78 22.05 -7.53
CA ASN A 107 12.14 21.90 -8.95
C ASN A 107 13.60 21.42 -9.15
N ASP A 108 14.31 21.04 -8.11
CA ASP A 108 15.68 20.57 -8.26
C ASP A 108 15.77 19.04 -8.51
N LYS A 109 16.99 18.57 -8.82
CA LYS A 109 17.21 17.15 -9.13
C LYS A 109 16.91 16.21 -7.95
N VAL A 110 17.04 16.69 -6.72
CA VAL A 110 16.72 15.92 -5.50
C VAL A 110 15.20 15.74 -5.40
N ASP A 111 14.45 16.80 -5.65
CA ASP A 111 12.99 16.80 -5.62
C ASP A 111 12.39 15.95 -6.74
N ALA A 112 12.84 16.11 -7.97
CA ALA A 112 12.40 15.30 -9.10
C ALA A 112 12.63 13.78 -8.85
N ARG A 113 13.71 13.43 -8.15
CA ARG A 113 13.98 12.05 -7.79
C ARG A 113 13.06 11.54 -6.69
N ARG A 114 12.74 12.37 -5.68
CA ARG A 114 11.78 12.04 -4.61
C ARG A 114 10.39 11.80 -5.18
N GLU A 115 9.93 12.68 -6.06
CA GLU A 115 8.66 12.54 -6.77
C GLU A 115 8.61 11.23 -7.58
N ASN A 116 9.63 10.98 -8.40
CA ASN A 116 9.72 9.74 -9.18
C ASN A 116 9.72 8.46 -8.30
N GLN A 117 10.38 8.50 -7.14
CA GLN A 117 10.37 7.39 -6.21
C GLN A 117 8.97 7.17 -5.62
N GLN A 118 8.29 8.23 -5.24
CA GLN A 118 6.92 8.17 -4.74
C GLN A 118 5.96 7.61 -5.79
N ASP A 119 6.05 8.07 -7.04
CA ASP A 119 5.26 7.54 -8.16
C ASP A 119 5.50 6.04 -8.37
N ARG A 120 6.75 5.60 -8.27
CA ARG A 120 7.09 4.18 -8.42
C ARG A 120 6.51 3.32 -7.29
N ILE A 121 6.46 3.83 -6.07
CA ILE A 121 5.81 3.15 -4.94
C ILE A 121 4.30 3.11 -5.17
N ALA A 122 3.67 4.26 -5.44
CA ALA A 122 2.23 4.34 -5.69
C ALA A 122 1.77 3.43 -6.85
N ASN A 123 2.50 3.42 -7.97
CA ASN A 123 2.24 2.52 -9.08
C ASN A 123 2.47 1.04 -8.69
N GLY A 124 3.39 0.75 -7.77
CA GLY A 124 3.60 -0.58 -7.23
C GLY A 124 2.44 -1.07 -6.38
N VAL A 125 1.83 -0.19 -5.60
CA VAL A 125 0.61 -0.46 -4.81
C VAL A 125 -0.57 -0.68 -5.75
N ALA A 126 -0.85 0.25 -6.64
CA ALA A 126 -1.97 0.18 -7.58
C ALA A 126 -1.93 -1.07 -8.49
N SER A 127 -0.73 -1.57 -8.81
CA SER A 127 -0.55 -2.80 -9.61
C SER A 127 -0.48 -4.09 -8.78
N GLY A 128 -0.63 -4.03 -7.45
CA GLY A 128 -0.52 -5.18 -6.56
C GLY A 128 0.90 -5.76 -6.40
N LYS A 129 1.93 -5.15 -7.01
CA LYS A 129 3.34 -5.59 -6.88
C LYS A 129 3.93 -5.28 -5.50
N LEU A 130 3.41 -4.25 -4.85
CA LEU A 130 3.73 -3.90 -3.47
C LEU A 130 2.51 -4.18 -2.60
N ASN A 131 2.66 -5.04 -1.61
CA ASN A 131 1.67 -5.20 -0.55
C ASN A 131 1.88 -4.15 0.54
N ALA A 132 0.90 -3.98 1.44
CA ALA A 132 0.92 -3.00 2.51
C ALA A 132 2.21 -3.03 3.35
N ALA A 133 2.72 -4.21 3.72
CA ALA A 133 3.94 -4.34 4.52
C ALA A 133 5.20 -3.87 3.79
N LYS A 134 5.33 -4.16 2.50
CA LYS A 134 6.44 -3.68 1.66
C LYS A 134 6.35 -2.17 1.48
N THR A 135 5.16 -1.66 1.19
CA THR A 135 4.89 -0.23 1.01
C THR A 135 5.23 0.55 2.27
N ALA A 136 4.74 0.12 3.44
CA ALA A 136 5.04 0.76 4.72
C ALA A 136 6.56 0.91 4.98
N ARG A 137 7.35 -0.10 4.64
CA ARG A 137 8.83 -0.05 4.80
C ARG A 137 9.49 0.94 3.84
N LEU A 138 9.02 1.02 2.60
CA LEU A 138 9.52 1.95 1.61
C LEU A 138 9.16 3.39 1.99
N GLU A 139 7.91 3.63 2.36
CA GLU A 139 7.41 4.95 2.74
C GLU A 139 8.08 5.50 4.02
N LYS A 140 8.39 4.62 4.97
CA LYS A 140 9.21 5.01 6.14
C LYS A 140 10.58 5.53 5.71
N GLY A 141 11.19 4.91 4.70
CA GLY A 141 12.46 5.37 4.15
C GLY A 141 12.34 6.70 3.41
N GLU A 142 11.32 6.87 2.58
CA GLU A 142 11.03 8.15 1.89
C GLU A 142 10.72 9.27 2.90
N SER A 143 9.92 8.98 3.92
CA SER A 143 9.62 9.92 4.99
C SER A 143 10.90 10.41 5.70
N SER A 144 11.85 9.52 5.95
CA SER A 144 13.14 9.88 6.56
C SER A 144 13.95 10.81 5.67
N ILE A 145 14.06 10.50 4.38
CA ILE A 145 14.75 11.35 3.39
C ILE A 145 14.05 12.71 3.28
N ASN A 146 12.72 12.73 3.25
CA ASN A 146 11.94 13.96 3.15
C ASN A 146 12.16 14.88 4.36
N LYS A 147 12.19 14.31 5.57
CA LYS A 147 12.46 15.05 6.81
C LYS A 147 13.88 15.64 6.82
N GLU A 148 14.88 14.86 6.40
CA GLU A 148 16.27 15.31 6.31
C GLU A 148 16.39 16.46 5.31
N VAL A 149 15.90 16.30 4.08
CA VAL A 149 15.91 17.37 3.07
C VAL A 149 15.22 18.64 3.55
N HIS A 150 14.11 18.50 4.28
CA HIS A 150 13.40 19.65 4.84
C HIS A 150 14.21 20.34 5.94
N ALA A 151 14.80 19.57 6.86
CA ALA A 151 15.61 20.10 7.95
C ALA A 151 16.87 20.84 7.42
N ASP A 152 17.60 20.19 6.51
CA ASP A 152 18.81 20.76 5.90
C ASP A 152 18.51 22.05 5.14
N ARG A 153 17.45 22.07 4.34
CA ARG A 153 17.02 23.29 3.64
C ARG A 153 16.59 24.39 4.60
N SER A 154 15.88 24.03 5.66
CA SER A 154 15.47 25.03 6.68
C SER A 154 16.67 25.66 7.39
N ALA A 155 17.72 24.87 7.62
CA ALA A 155 18.97 25.37 8.22
C ALA A 155 19.81 26.22 7.26
N ASN A 156 19.69 26.00 5.94
CA ASN A 156 20.56 26.61 4.92
C ASN A 156 19.82 27.55 3.96
N GLY A 157 18.80 28.25 4.41
CA GLY A 157 18.09 29.24 3.59
C GLY A 157 17.40 28.66 2.34
N GLY A 158 16.84 27.45 2.47
CA GLY A 158 16.08 26.77 1.41
C GLY A 158 16.90 25.91 0.47
N LYS A 159 18.21 25.76 0.67
CA LYS A 159 19.11 25.03 -0.22
C LYS A 159 19.86 23.93 0.53
N LEU A 160 20.26 22.88 -0.21
CA LEU A 160 21.20 21.88 0.31
C LEU A 160 22.62 22.29 0.01
N THR A 161 23.52 22.16 0.96
CA THR A 161 24.96 22.24 0.75
C THR A 161 25.45 21.13 -0.19
N PRO A 162 26.63 21.22 -0.80
CA PRO A 162 27.18 20.15 -1.64
C PRO A 162 27.29 18.80 -0.90
N ALA A 163 27.70 18.80 0.38
CA ALA A 163 27.83 17.59 1.19
C ALA A 163 26.47 16.95 1.48
N GLU A 164 25.48 17.71 1.92
CA GLU A 164 24.11 17.24 2.15
C GLU A 164 23.48 16.69 0.87
N ARG A 165 23.66 17.39 -0.25
CA ARG A 165 23.19 16.89 -1.56
C ARG A 165 23.82 15.56 -1.93
N GLN A 166 25.10 15.37 -1.68
CA GLN A 166 25.78 14.10 -1.91
C GLN A 166 25.19 13.00 -1.02
N GLN A 167 24.99 13.26 0.26
CA GLN A 167 24.37 12.34 1.22
C GLN A 167 22.96 11.92 0.79
N VAL A 168 22.10 12.89 0.48
CA VAL A 168 20.74 12.65 0.00
C VAL A 168 20.75 11.84 -1.30
N ASN A 169 21.64 12.15 -2.25
CA ASN A 169 21.77 11.38 -3.49
C ASN A 169 22.14 9.90 -3.23
N HIS A 170 23.00 9.62 -2.26
CA HIS A 170 23.32 8.25 -1.85
C HIS A 170 22.12 7.53 -1.23
N GLN A 171 21.36 8.22 -0.39
CA GLN A 171 20.14 7.66 0.24
C GLN A 171 19.07 7.35 -0.83
N GLN A 172 18.80 8.29 -1.73
CA GLN A 172 17.88 8.12 -2.84
C GLN A 172 18.30 6.97 -3.78
N SER A 173 19.59 6.81 -4.03
CA SER A 173 20.11 5.69 -4.83
C SER A 173 19.88 4.34 -4.15
N ARG A 174 20.06 4.27 -2.82
CA ARG A 174 19.71 3.08 -2.04
C ARG A 174 18.20 2.81 -2.06
N MET A 175 17.38 3.86 -1.92
CA MET A 175 15.93 3.76 -1.95
C MET A 175 15.42 3.27 -3.31
N SER A 176 15.94 3.81 -4.41
CA SER A 176 15.60 3.34 -5.77
C SER A 176 15.86 1.84 -5.96
N ARG A 177 16.96 1.31 -5.41
CA ARG A 177 17.24 -0.14 -5.41
C ARG A 177 16.27 -0.94 -4.54
N LYS A 178 15.88 -0.40 -3.36
CA LYS A 178 14.89 -1.04 -2.48
C LYS A 178 13.52 -1.14 -3.16
N ILE A 179 13.07 -0.04 -3.80
CA ILE A 179 11.81 0.00 -4.55
C ILE A 179 11.84 -1.04 -5.69
N TYR A 180 12.94 -1.10 -6.44
CA TYR A 180 13.09 -2.08 -7.51
C TYR A 180 12.96 -3.51 -6.98
N ARG A 181 13.74 -3.89 -5.97
CA ARG A 181 13.74 -5.23 -5.38
C ARG A 181 12.40 -5.61 -4.74
N ALA A 182 11.68 -4.65 -4.20
CA ALA A 182 10.39 -4.91 -3.58
C ALA A 182 9.29 -5.22 -4.61
N LYS A 183 9.44 -4.71 -5.84
CA LYS A 183 8.48 -4.89 -6.94
C LYS A 183 8.77 -6.13 -7.80
N HIS A 184 9.97 -6.69 -7.70
CA HIS A 184 10.45 -7.86 -8.46
C HIS A 184 10.90 -8.97 -7.55
#